data_a0fb320d56c8796de201d8ab2f7c0be9
#
_entry.id   a0fb320d56c8796de201d8ab2f7c0be9
#
_cell.length_a   1.000
_cell.length_b   1.000
_cell.length_c   1.000
_cell.angle_alpha   90.00
_cell.angle_beta   90.00
_cell.angle_gamma   90.00
#
_symmetry.space_group_name_H-M   'P 1'
#
loop_
_entity.id
_entity.type
_entity.pdbx_description
1 polymer ?
#
loop_
_entity_poly.entity_id
_entity_poly.type
_entity_poly.pdbx_seq_one_letter_code
_entity_poly.pdbx_strand_id
1 'polypeptide(L)' 'MRFTKMHGAGNDFIIINNIEERIPEEWLGALAKQLCAFHTSIGADGMMAVIPPKNGGDYGMMFFNSDGSL' A
#
# COMPACT_ATOMS: atom_id res chain seq x y z
N MET A 1 -4.54 11.12 -5.56
CA MET A 1 -3.98 10.31 -4.48
C MET A 1 -2.46 10.43 -4.49
N ARG A 2 -1.88 10.55 -3.31
CA ARG A 2 -0.42 10.61 -3.18
C ARG A 2 0.13 9.24 -2.80
N PHE A 3 1.24 8.89 -3.40
CA PHE A 3 1.96 7.67 -3.04
C PHE A 3 3.45 7.89 -3.29
N THR A 4 4.26 7.02 -2.70
CA THR A 4 5.70 6.98 -2.93
C THR A 4 6.06 5.59 -3.41
N LYS A 5 6.84 5.49 -4.48
CA LYS A 5 7.38 4.22 -4.93
C LYS A 5 8.82 4.11 -4.44
N MET A 6 9.11 3.05 -3.71
CA MET A 6 10.46 2.79 -3.20
C MET A 6 11.06 1.57 -3.87
N HIS A 7 12.34 1.66 -4.17
CA HIS A 7 13.12 0.57 -4.74
C HIS A 7 14.02 0.01 -3.65
N GLY A 8 13.76 -1.24 -3.26
CA GLY A 8 14.62 -1.95 -2.33
C GLY A 8 15.55 -2.90 -3.09
N ALA A 9 16.31 -3.69 -2.34
CA ALA A 9 17.21 -4.68 -2.93
C ALA A 9 16.37 -5.85 -3.49
N GLY A 10 16.02 -5.76 -4.77
CA GLY A 10 15.25 -6.79 -5.45
C GLY A 10 13.75 -6.67 -5.36
N ASN A 11 13.22 -5.68 -4.64
CA ASN A 11 11.78 -5.48 -4.50
C ASN A 11 11.41 -4.01 -4.63
N ASP A 12 10.27 -3.75 -5.23
CA ASP A 12 9.68 -2.42 -5.32
C ASP A 12 8.40 -2.37 -4.50
N PHE A 13 8.19 -1.27 -3.78
CA PHE A 13 7.00 -1.09 -2.96
C PHE A 13 6.35 0.25 -3.23
N ILE A 14 5.03 0.26 -3.19
CA ILE A 14 4.24 1.49 -3.21
C ILE A 14 3.84 1.77 -1.76
N ILE A 15 4.06 3.00 -1.30
CA ILE A 15 3.71 3.41 0.06
C ILE A 15 2.62 4.47 -0.02
N ILE A 16 1.53 4.25 0.71
CA ILE A 16 0.40 5.17 0.78
C ILE A 16 0.21 5.62 2.23
N ASN A 17 0.08 6.91 2.45
CA ASN A 17 -0.30 7.43 3.75
C ASN A 17 -1.82 7.44 3.86
N ASN A 18 -2.38 6.34 4.38
CA ASN A 18 -3.83 6.20 4.46
C ASN A 18 -4.45 6.95 5.65
N ILE A 19 -3.63 7.56 6.49
CA ILE A 19 -4.14 8.51 7.48
C ILE A 19 -4.71 9.74 6.76
N GLU A 20 -4.03 10.18 5.70
CA GLU A 20 -4.48 11.31 4.89
C GLU A 20 -5.53 10.91 3.85
N GLU A 21 -5.30 9.78 3.15
CA GLU A 21 -6.17 9.35 2.05
C GLU A 21 -7.52 8.83 2.53
N ARG A 22 -7.56 8.22 3.71
CA ARG A 22 -8.79 7.72 4.34
C ARG A 22 -9.57 6.72 3.48
N ILE A 23 -8.85 5.89 2.75
CA ILE A 23 -9.45 4.82 1.97
C ILE A 23 -9.94 3.73 2.94
N PRO A 24 -11.18 3.24 2.81
CA PRO A 24 -11.65 2.13 3.64
C PRO A 24 -10.70 0.94 3.55
N GLU A 25 -10.37 0.34 4.70
CA GLU A 25 -9.38 -0.74 4.73
C GLU A 25 -9.77 -1.93 3.85
N GLU A 26 -11.06 -2.22 3.76
CA GLU A 26 -11.54 -3.31 2.90
C GLU A 26 -11.28 -3.08 1.41
N TRP A 27 -10.96 -1.85 1.02
CA TRP A 27 -10.64 -1.52 -0.38
C TRP A 27 -9.14 -1.52 -0.67
N LEU A 28 -8.31 -1.54 0.37
CA LEU A 28 -6.86 -1.42 0.19
C LEU A 28 -6.27 -2.59 -0.58
N GLY A 29 -6.78 -3.80 -0.35
CA GLY A 29 -6.30 -4.97 -1.10
C GLY A 29 -6.57 -4.86 -2.59
N ALA A 30 -7.76 -4.42 -2.97
CA ALA A 30 -8.11 -4.22 -4.38
C ALA A 30 -7.27 -3.11 -4.99
N LEU A 31 -7.00 -2.04 -4.24
CA LEU A 31 -6.14 -0.96 -4.68
C LEU A 31 -4.71 -1.45 -4.90
N ALA A 32 -4.19 -2.26 -3.98
CA ALA A 32 -2.85 -2.83 -4.11
C ALA A 32 -2.73 -3.66 -5.38
N LYS A 33 -3.70 -4.51 -5.64
CA LYS A 33 -3.71 -5.33 -6.86
C LYS A 33 -3.70 -4.47 -8.10
N GLN A 34 -4.48 -3.40 -8.11
CA GLN A 34 -4.57 -2.51 -9.26
C GLN A 34 -3.28 -1.71 -9.46
N LEU A 35 -2.72 -1.13 -8.40
CA LEU A 35 -1.54 -0.28 -8.51
C LEU A 35 -0.26 -1.08 -8.75
N CYS A 36 -0.18 -2.30 -8.22
CA CYS A 36 1.00 -3.15 -8.39
C CYS A 36 1.08 -3.82 -9.76
N ALA A 37 0.04 -3.74 -10.56
CA ALA A 37 0.03 -4.37 -11.88
C ALA A 37 1.07 -3.72 -12.79
N PHE A 38 2.00 -4.55 -13.31
CA PHE A 38 2.96 -4.10 -14.30
C PHE A 38 2.27 -3.93 -15.64
N HIS A 39 2.79 -3.03 -16.47
CA HIS A 39 2.29 -2.71 -17.81
C HIS A 39 0.97 -1.92 -17.85
N THR A 40 0.16 -1.97 -16.81
CA THR A 40 -1.15 -1.31 -16.80
C THR A 40 -1.28 -0.22 -15.74
N SER A 41 -0.33 -0.15 -14.81
CA SER A 41 -0.33 0.86 -13.75
C SER A 41 1.09 1.14 -13.30
N ILE A 42 1.28 1.49 -12.05
CA ILE A 42 2.58 1.89 -11.49
C ILE A 42 3.57 0.72 -11.48
N GLY A 43 3.09 -0.46 -11.13
CA GLY A 43 3.93 -1.65 -11.07
C GLY A 43 4.79 -1.72 -9.82
N ALA A 44 4.58 -2.74 -9.01
CA ALA A 44 5.37 -2.96 -7.81
C ALA A 44 5.17 -4.39 -7.31
N ASP A 45 6.06 -4.83 -6.42
CA ASP A 45 5.96 -6.15 -5.81
C ASP A 45 4.99 -6.17 -4.64
N GLY A 46 4.69 -5.02 -4.06
CA GLY A 46 3.74 -4.92 -2.97
C GLY A 46 3.40 -3.49 -2.64
N MET A 47 2.43 -3.33 -1.72
CA MET A 47 1.98 -2.02 -1.24
C MET A 47 1.97 -2.00 0.28
N MET A 48 2.41 -0.88 0.83
CA MET A 48 2.37 -0.61 2.26
C MET A 48 1.44 0.58 2.51
N ALA A 49 0.48 0.42 3.40
CA ALA A 49 -0.40 1.51 3.78
C ALA A 49 -0.12 1.90 5.23
N VAL A 50 0.17 3.17 5.45
CA VAL A 50 0.26 3.73 6.81
C VAL A 50 -1.16 4.08 7.23
N ILE A 51 -1.61 3.52 8.35
CA ILE A 51 -2.99 3.66 8.82
C ILE A 51 -3.01 4.29 10.22
N PRO A 52 -4.18 4.79 10.67
CA PRO A 52 -4.31 5.28 12.04
C PRO A 52 -4.01 4.17 13.04
N PRO A 53 -3.47 4.50 14.22
CA PRO A 53 -3.11 3.49 15.22
C PRO A 53 -4.35 2.77 15.74
N LYS A 54 -4.24 1.46 15.90
CA LYS A 54 -5.34 0.64 16.42
C LYS A 54 -5.25 0.40 17.91
N ASN A 55 -4.04 0.44 18.46
CA ASN A 55 -3.78 0.11 19.86
C ASN A 55 -2.95 1.17 20.59
N GLY A 56 -3.17 2.44 20.29
CA GLY A 56 -2.55 3.53 21.00
C GLY A 56 -1.14 3.89 20.62
N GLY A 57 -0.63 3.37 19.53
CA GLY A 57 0.67 3.80 18.97
C GLY A 57 0.54 5.09 18.17
N ASP A 58 1.62 5.52 17.52
CA ASP A 58 1.61 6.70 16.67
C ASP A 58 0.97 6.42 15.31
N TYR A 59 1.11 5.21 14.80
CA TYR A 59 0.52 4.78 13.53
C TYR A 59 0.55 3.26 13.45
N GLY A 60 -0.21 2.72 12.50
CA GLY A 60 -0.16 1.32 12.15
C GLY A 60 0.29 1.15 10.70
N MET A 61 0.52 -0.08 10.28
CA MET A 61 0.91 -0.39 8.92
C MET A 61 0.24 -1.67 8.45
N MET A 62 -0.17 -1.67 7.18
CA MET A 62 -0.68 -2.86 6.51
C MET A 62 0.16 -3.11 5.27
N PHE A 63 0.54 -4.37 5.07
CA PHE A 63 1.29 -4.79 3.88
C PHE A 63 0.41 -5.63 2.99
N PHE A 64 0.47 -5.37 1.70
CA PHE A 64 -0.27 -6.12 0.71
C PHE A 64 0.68 -6.68 -0.34
N ASN A 65 0.47 -7.92 -0.71
CA ASN A 65 1.15 -8.51 -1.86
C ASN A 65 0.58 -7.91 -3.14
N SER A 66 1.25 -8.11 -4.27
CA SER A 66 0.82 -7.55 -5.54
C SER A 66 -0.55 -8.07 -6.00
N ASP A 67 -1.00 -9.20 -5.45
CA ASP A 67 -2.33 -9.75 -5.75
C ASP A 67 -3.43 -9.21 -4.83
N GLY A 68 -3.07 -8.33 -3.90
CA GLY A 68 -4.00 -7.72 -2.95
C GLY A 68 -4.15 -8.47 -1.63
N SER A 69 -3.47 -9.61 -1.45
CA SER A 69 -3.53 -10.35 -0.18
C SER A 69 -2.62 -9.74 0.87
N LEU A 70 -2.97 -9.92 2.12
CA LEU A 70 -2.15 -9.47 3.26
C LEU A 70 -0.98 -10.40 3.56
#